data_e2e67a13ae36a4e2811485b8860983b2
#
_entry.id   e2e67a13ae36a4e2811485b8860983b2
#
_cell.length_a   1.000
_cell.length_b   1.000
_cell.length_c   1.000
_cell.angle_alpha   90.00
_cell.angle_beta   90.00
_cell.angle_gamma   90.00
#
_symmetry.space_group_name_H-M   'P 1'
#
loop_
_entity.id
_entity.type
_entity.pdbx_description
1 polymer ?
#
loop_
_entity_poly.entity_id
_entity_poly.type
_entity_poly.pdbx_seq_one_letter_code
_entity_poly.pdbx_strand_id
1 'polypeptide(L)'
;MPTSSDGSANANHGISVRDTDNMTRITELQCACGEVQFAAHGEPMLSVECCCTSCRTAGGKLEQLPGAPRILGQNGATHLILYRKDRIHFKKGTGLLQEYRLRPESPTRRIVAICCNTPIGLDFTKGHWLSLYSCLWSVHTRPPIQMRTMTGDALEGVVLADDVPNHKRYAFSFFAKLLGAWIAMGFKTPKVLVNGALNV
;
A
#
# COMPACT_ATOMS: atom_id res chain seq x y z
N MET A 1 -42.96 46.66 -30.22
CA MET A 1 -41.71 46.84 -29.50
C MET A 1 -41.69 45.76 -28.42
N PRO A 2 -40.88 44.73 -28.54
CA PRO A 2 -40.63 43.75 -27.45
C PRO A 2 -39.30 44.06 -26.77
N THR A 3 -39.33 44.00 -25.47
CA THR A 3 -38.22 44.17 -24.53
C THR A 3 -37.45 42.86 -24.41
N SER A 4 -36.15 42.93 -24.61
CA SER A 4 -35.17 41.88 -24.38
C SER A 4 -34.96 41.70 -22.87
N SER A 5 -34.92 40.43 -22.41
CA SER A 5 -34.47 40.05 -21.08
C SER A 5 -33.22 39.16 -21.22
N ASP A 6 -32.10 39.69 -20.76
CA ASP A 6 -30.84 39.01 -20.66
C ASP A 6 -30.89 37.89 -19.61
N GLY A 7 -30.64 36.66 -20.03
CA GLY A 7 -30.47 35.50 -19.18
C GLY A 7 -28.99 35.26 -18.87
N SER A 8 -28.52 35.71 -17.71
CA SER A 8 -27.20 35.39 -17.17
C SER A 8 -27.14 33.92 -16.80
N ALA A 9 -26.36 33.14 -17.54
CA ALA A 9 -26.06 31.75 -17.25
C ALA A 9 -25.00 31.67 -16.13
N ASN A 10 -25.46 31.30 -14.94
CA ASN A 10 -24.63 31.04 -13.79
C ASN A 10 -24.01 29.63 -13.94
N ALA A 11 -22.72 29.56 -14.32
CA ALA A 11 -21.97 28.31 -14.40
C ALA A 11 -21.63 27.84 -12.98
N ASN A 12 -22.51 27.07 -12.39
CA ASN A 12 -22.24 26.34 -11.16
C ASN A 12 -21.19 25.24 -11.45
N HIS A 13 -19.94 25.47 -11.06
CA HIS A 13 -18.93 24.43 -10.98
C HIS A 13 -19.31 23.47 -9.86
N GLY A 14 -20.06 22.43 -10.21
CA GLY A 14 -20.38 21.34 -9.30
C GLY A 14 -19.11 20.58 -8.92
N ILE A 15 -18.61 20.83 -7.71
CA ILE A 15 -17.63 19.97 -7.05
C ILE A 15 -18.32 18.61 -6.92
N SER A 16 -17.75 17.59 -7.59
CA SER A 16 -18.30 16.24 -7.60
C SER A 16 -18.36 15.69 -6.18
N VAL A 17 -19.53 15.31 -5.72
CA VAL A 17 -19.80 14.70 -4.40
C VAL A 17 -18.92 13.43 -4.17
N ARG A 18 -18.43 12.81 -5.23
CA ARG A 18 -17.53 11.64 -5.17
C ARG A 18 -16.14 11.96 -4.63
N ASP A 19 -15.63 13.19 -4.81
CA ASP A 19 -14.28 13.55 -4.34
C ASP A 19 -14.25 13.86 -2.84
N THR A 20 -15.33 14.33 -2.27
CA THR A 20 -15.43 14.61 -0.82
C THR A 20 -15.60 13.32 -0.01
N ASP A 21 -16.30 12.32 -0.52
CA ASP A 21 -16.51 11.02 0.12
C ASP A 21 -15.21 10.19 0.17
N ASN A 22 -14.36 10.34 -0.84
CA ASN A 22 -13.08 9.66 -0.95
C ASN A 22 -12.03 10.13 0.08
N MET A 23 -12.15 11.36 0.61
CA MET A 23 -11.22 11.89 1.61
C MET A 23 -11.64 11.59 3.05
N THR A 24 -12.89 11.24 3.30
CA THR A 24 -13.44 11.00 4.64
C THR A 24 -13.29 9.56 5.12
N ARG A 25 -13.02 8.61 4.22
CA ARG A 25 -12.84 7.20 4.61
C ARG A 25 -11.59 7.03 5.46
N ILE A 26 -11.76 6.50 6.65
CA ILE A 26 -10.66 6.13 7.56
C ILE A 26 -10.70 4.60 7.74
N THR A 27 -9.60 3.95 7.42
CA THR A 27 -9.43 2.53 7.65
C THR A 27 -8.52 2.34 8.87
N GLU A 28 -9.09 1.83 9.96
CA GLU A 28 -8.34 1.49 11.16
C GLU A 28 -7.65 0.14 10.96
N LEU A 29 -6.35 0.12 11.20
CA LEU A 29 -5.49 -1.03 11.02
C LEU A 29 -4.66 -1.28 12.27
N GLN A 30 -4.35 -2.54 12.50
CA GLN A 30 -3.52 -2.94 13.64
C GLN A 30 -2.72 -4.21 13.35
N CYS A 31 -1.67 -4.43 14.11
CA CYS A 31 -0.96 -5.70 14.12
C CYS A 31 -1.81 -6.81 14.78
N ALA A 32 -1.40 -8.06 14.66
CA ALA A 32 -2.19 -9.21 15.11
C ALA A 32 -2.55 -9.15 16.62
N CYS A 33 -1.68 -8.60 17.47
CA CYS A 33 -1.94 -8.47 18.92
C CYS A 33 -2.57 -7.12 19.33
N GLY A 34 -2.74 -6.17 18.39
CA GLY A 34 -3.33 -4.86 18.64
C GLY A 34 -2.41 -3.84 19.33
N GLU A 35 -1.13 -4.17 19.62
CA GLU A 35 -0.20 -3.22 20.26
C GLU A 35 0.31 -2.13 19.31
N VAL A 36 0.35 -2.38 18.00
CA VAL A 36 0.60 -1.37 16.98
C VAL A 36 -0.71 -1.05 16.29
N GLN A 37 -1.13 0.21 16.35
CA GLN A 37 -2.38 0.69 15.74
C GLN A 37 -2.12 1.92 14.90
N PHE A 38 -2.77 2.00 13.74
CA PHE A 38 -2.65 3.13 12.83
C PHE A 38 -3.89 3.27 11.95
N ALA A 39 -4.08 4.44 11.38
CA ALA A 39 -5.16 4.74 10.45
C ALA A 39 -4.59 5.02 9.05
N ALA A 40 -5.24 4.49 8.03
CA ALA A 40 -5.05 4.86 6.64
C ALA A 40 -6.22 5.73 6.17
N HIS A 41 -5.93 6.97 5.76
CA HIS A 41 -6.94 7.95 5.37
C HIS A 41 -7.16 7.95 3.86
N GLY A 42 -8.43 7.95 3.46
CA GLY A 42 -8.86 7.90 2.06
C GLY A 42 -8.69 6.54 1.40
N GLU A 43 -8.82 6.51 0.08
CA GLU A 43 -8.65 5.27 -0.70
C GLU A 43 -7.17 4.97 -0.98
N PRO A 44 -6.81 3.69 -1.13
CA PRO A 44 -5.48 3.31 -1.57
C PRO A 44 -5.22 3.82 -2.99
N MET A 45 -3.97 4.18 -3.28
CA MET A 45 -3.55 4.53 -4.64
C MET A 45 -3.64 3.34 -5.59
N LEU A 46 -3.27 2.17 -5.07
CA LEU A 46 -3.24 0.90 -5.79
C LEU A 46 -3.38 -0.27 -4.82
N SER A 47 -3.96 -1.36 -5.30
CA SER A 47 -3.93 -2.66 -4.67
C SER A 47 -3.38 -3.67 -5.68
N VAL A 48 -2.21 -4.27 -5.40
CA VAL A 48 -1.45 -5.07 -6.35
C VAL A 48 -0.95 -6.36 -5.76
N GLU A 49 -0.87 -7.42 -6.56
CA GLU A 49 -0.04 -8.59 -6.25
C GLU A 49 1.34 -8.43 -6.89
N CYS A 50 2.39 -8.52 -6.08
CA CYS A 50 3.78 -8.48 -6.54
C CYS A 50 4.37 -9.88 -6.56
N CYS A 51 4.76 -10.34 -7.75
CA CYS A 51 5.35 -11.68 -7.96
C CYS A 51 6.88 -11.68 -7.88
N CYS A 52 7.53 -10.53 -7.56
CA CYS A 52 8.99 -10.43 -7.63
C CYS A 52 9.70 -11.32 -6.60
N THR A 53 10.88 -11.81 -6.97
CA THR A 53 11.74 -12.65 -6.11
C THR A 53 12.03 -11.98 -4.76
N SER A 54 12.25 -10.66 -4.74
CA SER A 54 12.52 -9.92 -3.49
C SER A 54 11.35 -9.97 -2.49
N CYS A 55 10.10 -9.80 -2.97
CA CYS A 55 8.92 -9.92 -2.12
C CYS A 55 8.74 -11.33 -1.60
N ARG A 56 8.89 -12.33 -2.47
CA ARG A 56 8.78 -13.75 -2.12
C ARG A 56 9.84 -14.18 -1.10
N THR A 57 11.11 -13.84 -1.34
CA THR A 57 12.20 -14.17 -0.40
C THR A 57 11.99 -13.53 0.96
N ALA A 58 11.65 -12.24 1.00
CA ALA A 58 11.40 -11.55 2.27
C ALA A 58 10.14 -12.09 2.96
N GLY A 59 9.08 -12.38 2.20
CA GLY A 59 7.84 -12.96 2.72
C GLY A 59 8.11 -14.31 3.38
N GLY A 60 8.81 -15.22 2.69
CA GLY A 60 9.14 -16.53 3.23
C GLY A 60 9.97 -16.47 4.53
N LYS A 61 10.86 -15.50 4.67
CA LYS A 61 11.61 -15.29 5.91
C LYS A 61 10.73 -14.71 7.03
N LEU A 62 9.90 -13.72 6.72
CA LEU A 62 9.03 -13.09 7.71
C LEU A 62 7.95 -14.06 8.23
N GLU A 63 7.42 -14.93 7.39
CA GLU A 63 6.44 -15.96 7.79
C GLU A 63 7.03 -17.05 8.70
N GLN A 64 8.36 -17.19 8.79
CA GLN A 64 9.03 -18.10 9.72
C GLN A 64 9.14 -17.54 11.14
N LEU A 65 8.88 -16.25 11.33
CA LEU A 65 8.89 -15.65 12.66
C LEU A 65 7.72 -16.20 13.50
N PRO A 66 7.92 -16.47 14.79
CA PRO A 66 6.87 -17.00 15.66
C PRO A 66 5.61 -16.11 15.68
N GLY A 67 4.45 -16.68 15.34
CA GLY A 67 3.17 -15.97 15.36
C GLY A 67 2.95 -14.99 14.19
N ALA A 68 3.89 -14.88 13.27
CA ALA A 68 3.74 -14.02 12.09
C ALA A 68 2.57 -14.47 11.19
N PRO A 69 1.72 -13.56 10.73
CA PRO A 69 0.67 -13.88 9.78
C PRO A 69 1.25 -14.20 8.39
N ARG A 70 0.53 -15.00 7.62
CA ARG A 70 0.87 -15.25 6.22
C ARG A 70 0.69 -14.00 5.38
N ILE A 71 1.67 -13.71 4.51
CA ILE A 71 1.67 -12.59 3.55
C ILE A 71 1.87 -13.04 2.11
N LEU A 72 2.31 -14.28 1.91
CA LEU A 72 2.44 -14.89 0.59
C LEU A 72 1.16 -15.64 0.23
N GLY A 73 0.64 -15.38 -0.96
CA GLY A 73 -0.42 -16.16 -1.57
C GLY A 73 0.05 -17.55 -1.99
N GLN A 74 -0.88 -18.43 -2.39
CA GLN A 74 -0.56 -19.77 -2.91
C GLN A 74 0.33 -19.73 -4.15
N ASN A 75 0.23 -18.66 -4.93
CA ASN A 75 1.07 -18.38 -6.11
C ASN A 75 2.45 -17.79 -5.76
N GLY A 76 2.78 -17.68 -4.48
CA GLY A 76 4.02 -17.06 -4.01
C GLY A 76 4.08 -15.53 -4.17
N ALA A 77 3.01 -14.89 -4.61
CA ALA A 77 2.92 -13.43 -4.72
C ALA A 77 2.55 -12.77 -3.39
N THR A 78 2.92 -11.51 -3.25
CA THR A 78 2.58 -10.69 -2.08
C THR A 78 1.51 -9.67 -2.47
N HIS A 79 0.37 -9.69 -1.78
CA HIS A 79 -0.67 -8.68 -1.98
C HIS A 79 -0.35 -7.44 -1.15
N LEU A 80 -0.15 -6.31 -1.82
CA LEU A 80 0.26 -5.02 -1.29
C LEU A 80 -0.78 -3.95 -1.60
N ILE A 81 -1.12 -3.14 -0.62
CA ILE A 81 -2.07 -2.05 -0.72
C ILE A 81 -1.32 -0.74 -0.48
N LEU A 82 -1.20 0.08 -1.53
CA LEU A 82 -0.34 1.24 -1.57
C LEU A 82 -1.07 2.50 -1.11
N TYR A 83 -0.54 3.15 -0.08
CA TYR A 83 -1.00 4.44 0.40
C TYR A 83 0.09 5.49 0.33
N ARG A 84 -0.29 6.75 0.18
CA ARG A 84 0.58 7.88 0.40
C ARG A 84 1.03 7.88 1.87
N LYS A 85 2.32 8.13 2.14
CA LYS A 85 2.85 8.15 3.52
C LYS A 85 2.22 9.23 4.40
N ASP A 86 1.81 10.35 3.82
CA ASP A 86 1.13 11.43 4.54
C ASP A 86 -0.32 11.10 4.95
N ARG A 87 -0.84 9.96 4.50
CA ARG A 87 -2.16 9.44 4.87
C ARG A 87 -2.12 8.28 5.86
N ILE A 88 -0.93 7.91 6.33
CA ILE A 88 -0.74 6.86 7.33
C ILE A 88 -0.41 7.51 8.68
N HIS A 89 -1.28 7.33 9.65
CA HIS A 89 -1.18 7.94 10.97
C HIS A 89 -1.10 6.88 12.06
N PHE A 90 0.11 6.64 12.57
CA PHE A 90 0.32 5.73 13.70
C PHE A 90 -0.25 6.36 14.97
N LYS A 91 -1.10 5.61 15.69
CA LYS A 91 -1.78 6.03 16.91
C LYS A 91 -1.12 5.46 18.16
N LYS A 92 -0.61 4.22 18.07
CA LYS A 92 0.00 3.47 19.19
C LYS A 92 1.12 2.57 18.68
N GLY A 93 2.11 2.32 19.53
CA GLY A 93 3.11 1.28 19.35
C GLY A 93 4.22 1.55 18.33
N THR A 94 4.49 2.81 17.97
CA THR A 94 5.58 3.15 17.05
C THR A 94 6.95 2.66 17.50
N GLY A 95 7.20 2.60 18.82
CA GLY A 95 8.44 2.05 19.40
C GLY A 95 8.62 0.55 19.17
N LEU A 96 7.56 -0.17 18.78
CA LEU A 96 7.57 -1.60 18.48
C LEU A 96 7.79 -1.90 16.99
N LEU A 97 8.05 -0.88 16.16
CA LEU A 97 8.33 -1.04 14.74
C LEU A 97 9.82 -1.20 14.52
N GLN A 98 10.20 -2.29 13.86
CA GLN A 98 11.57 -2.50 13.38
C GLN A 98 11.61 -2.70 11.86
N GLU A 99 12.78 -2.45 11.26
CA GLU A 99 12.97 -2.68 9.84
C GLU A 99 13.72 -3.99 9.58
N TYR A 100 13.27 -4.70 8.55
CA TYR A 100 13.96 -5.84 7.97
C TYR A 100 14.39 -5.52 6.54
N ARG A 101 15.65 -5.78 6.20
CA ARG A 101 16.20 -5.64 4.84
C ARG A 101 16.78 -6.97 4.39
N LEU A 102 16.58 -7.30 3.10
CA LEU A 102 17.24 -8.48 2.51
C LEU A 102 18.76 -8.30 2.39
N ARG A 103 19.21 -7.05 2.23
CA ARG A 103 20.60 -6.61 2.23
C ARG A 103 20.68 -5.28 2.95
N PRO A 104 21.73 -4.99 3.72
CA PRO A 104 21.84 -3.73 4.49
C PRO A 104 21.67 -2.48 3.62
N GLU A 105 22.24 -2.47 2.41
CA GLU A 105 22.22 -1.36 1.46
C GLU A 105 20.91 -1.23 0.66
N SER A 106 19.98 -2.18 0.80
CA SER A 106 18.73 -2.17 0.04
C SER A 106 17.93 -0.89 0.30
N PRO A 107 17.48 -0.17 -0.73
CA PRO A 107 16.59 0.98 -0.55
C PRO A 107 15.19 0.59 -0.09
N THR A 108 14.88 -0.70 -0.13
CA THR A 108 13.59 -1.28 0.28
C THR A 108 13.74 -1.96 1.63
N ARG A 109 12.89 -1.58 2.58
CA ARG A 109 12.80 -2.20 3.91
C ARG A 109 11.38 -2.69 4.18
N ARG A 110 11.25 -3.69 5.00
CA ARG A 110 9.96 -4.18 5.52
C ARG A 110 9.84 -3.72 6.95
N ILE A 111 8.70 -3.14 7.28
CA ILE A 111 8.39 -2.67 8.64
C ILE A 111 7.61 -3.79 9.32
N VAL A 112 8.06 -4.19 10.49
CA VAL A 112 7.50 -5.30 11.27
C VAL A 112 7.18 -4.82 12.68
N ALA A 113 6.00 -5.16 13.17
CA ALA A 113 5.61 -4.98 14.55
C ALA A 113 6.15 -6.16 15.38
N ILE A 114 7.23 -5.94 16.13
CA ILE A 114 7.97 -7.00 16.83
C ILE A 114 7.23 -7.60 18.04
N CYS A 115 6.16 -6.97 18.52
CA CYS A 115 5.32 -7.52 19.59
C CYS A 115 4.62 -8.84 19.21
N CYS A 116 4.38 -9.07 17.91
CA CYS A 116 3.73 -10.27 17.40
C CYS A 116 4.23 -10.66 16.00
N ASN A 117 5.35 -10.10 15.59
CA ASN A 117 5.99 -10.34 14.28
C ASN A 117 5.07 -10.08 13.06
N THR A 118 4.09 -9.19 13.22
CA THR A 118 3.21 -8.81 12.10
C THR A 118 3.94 -7.90 11.12
N PRO A 119 4.09 -8.29 9.84
CA PRO A 119 4.58 -7.39 8.80
C PRO A 119 3.55 -6.29 8.53
N ILE A 120 3.96 -5.03 8.70
CA ILE A 120 3.09 -3.86 8.51
C ILE A 120 3.15 -3.42 7.05
N GLY A 121 4.32 -3.24 6.48
CA GLY A 121 4.43 -2.75 5.11
C GLY A 121 5.83 -2.80 4.56
N LEU A 122 5.90 -2.65 3.24
CA LEU A 122 7.12 -2.50 2.48
C LEU A 122 7.30 -1.01 2.20
N ASP A 123 8.40 -0.47 2.68
CA ASP A 123 8.78 0.93 2.56
C ASP A 123 9.97 1.07 1.60
N PHE A 124 9.78 1.85 0.54
CA PHE A 124 10.87 2.35 -0.27
C PHE A 124 11.36 3.65 0.37
N THR A 125 12.55 3.66 0.96
CA THR A 125 13.01 4.75 1.86
C THR A 125 13.02 6.13 1.22
N LYS A 126 13.23 6.22 -0.10
CA LYS A 126 13.15 7.45 -0.89
C LYS A 126 11.78 7.68 -1.55
N GLY A 127 10.82 6.76 -1.36
CA GLY A 127 9.48 6.84 -1.92
C GLY A 127 8.52 7.61 -1.02
N HIS A 128 7.49 8.17 -1.63
CA HIS A 128 6.42 8.92 -0.96
C HIS A 128 5.23 8.03 -0.56
N TRP A 129 5.31 6.71 -0.78
CA TRP A 129 4.26 5.74 -0.48
C TRP A 129 4.75 4.64 0.47
N LEU A 130 3.80 4.00 1.14
CA LEU A 130 3.97 2.79 1.93
C LEU A 130 3.06 1.71 1.34
N SER A 131 3.63 0.53 1.04
CA SER A 131 2.88 -0.62 0.56
C SER A 131 2.53 -1.51 1.75
N LEU A 132 1.32 -1.38 2.26
CA LEU A 132 0.83 -2.15 3.41
C LEU A 132 0.55 -3.60 3.00
N TYR A 133 0.87 -4.55 3.88
CA TYR A 133 0.56 -5.96 3.63
C TYR A 133 -0.92 -6.23 3.83
N SER A 134 -1.51 -7.01 2.93
CA SER A 134 -2.95 -7.29 2.93
C SER A 134 -3.43 -8.10 4.15
N CYS A 135 -2.52 -8.73 4.90
CA CYS A 135 -2.83 -9.43 6.15
C CYS A 135 -3.36 -8.50 7.26
N LEU A 136 -3.19 -7.18 7.12
CA LEU A 136 -3.74 -6.17 8.05
C LEU A 136 -5.26 -5.98 7.90
N TRP A 137 -5.86 -6.47 6.82
CA TRP A 137 -7.30 -6.43 6.57
C TRP A 137 -7.94 -7.80 6.77
N SER A 138 -9.18 -7.82 7.21
CA SER A 138 -10.00 -9.01 7.07
C SER A 138 -10.25 -9.32 5.58
N VAL A 139 -10.59 -10.56 5.25
CA VAL A 139 -10.86 -10.97 3.87
C VAL A 139 -11.99 -10.13 3.23
N HIS A 140 -12.99 -9.73 4.04
CA HIS A 140 -14.17 -8.99 3.55
C HIS A 140 -13.93 -7.50 3.35
N THR A 141 -12.94 -6.91 4.02
CA THR A 141 -12.65 -5.46 3.96
C THR A 141 -11.41 -5.14 3.14
N ARG A 142 -10.68 -6.16 2.72
CA ARG A 142 -9.45 -6.03 1.93
C ARG A 142 -9.74 -5.43 0.55
N PRO A 143 -9.04 -4.37 0.14
CA PRO A 143 -9.16 -3.84 -1.21
C PRO A 143 -8.86 -4.93 -2.27
N PRO A 144 -9.70 -5.05 -3.32
CA PRO A 144 -9.49 -6.05 -4.36
C PRO A 144 -8.20 -5.78 -5.14
N ILE A 145 -7.57 -6.85 -5.64
CA ILE A 145 -6.39 -6.74 -6.50
C ILE A 145 -6.81 -6.06 -7.81
N GLN A 146 -6.04 -5.06 -8.24
CA GLN A 146 -6.28 -4.30 -9.47
C GLN A 146 -5.34 -4.72 -10.61
N MET A 147 -4.18 -5.27 -10.28
CA MET A 147 -3.19 -5.77 -11.24
C MET A 147 -2.16 -6.66 -10.56
N ARG A 148 -1.49 -7.52 -11.33
CA ARG A 148 -0.28 -8.21 -10.92
C ARG A 148 0.95 -7.57 -11.55
N THR A 149 2.01 -7.43 -10.77
CA THR A 149 3.27 -6.83 -11.22
C THR A 149 4.41 -7.83 -11.07
N MET A 150 5.46 -7.65 -11.88
CA MET A 150 6.65 -8.51 -11.86
C MET A 150 6.32 -10.00 -12.10
N THR A 151 5.33 -10.27 -12.96
CA THR A 151 4.92 -11.64 -13.25
C THR A 151 5.98 -12.44 -14.02
N GLY A 152 6.99 -11.76 -14.59
CA GLY A 152 8.16 -12.41 -15.15
C GLY A 152 9.02 -13.15 -14.12
N ASP A 153 8.87 -12.81 -12.82
CA ASP A 153 9.56 -13.47 -11.69
C ASP A 153 8.66 -14.50 -10.98
N ALA A 154 7.47 -14.79 -11.51
CA ALA A 154 6.57 -15.79 -10.91
C ALA A 154 7.27 -17.16 -10.80
N LEU A 155 6.82 -17.97 -9.84
CA LEU A 155 7.34 -19.32 -9.68
C LEU A 155 7.06 -20.15 -10.93
N GLU A 156 8.02 -20.97 -11.31
CA GLU A 156 7.89 -21.91 -12.42
C GLU A 156 6.69 -22.85 -12.18
N GLY A 157 5.89 -23.07 -13.22
CA GLY A 157 4.70 -23.91 -13.15
C GLY A 157 3.47 -23.24 -12.52
N VAL A 158 3.59 -22.02 -11.99
CA VAL A 158 2.43 -21.28 -11.46
C VAL A 158 1.68 -20.60 -12.60
N VAL A 159 0.42 -20.96 -12.77
CA VAL A 159 -0.50 -20.28 -13.68
C VAL A 159 -1.21 -19.17 -12.92
N LEU A 160 -0.96 -17.92 -13.33
CA LEU A 160 -1.66 -16.77 -12.78
C LEU A 160 -3.05 -16.65 -13.43
N ALA A 161 -4.06 -16.33 -12.62
CA ALA A 161 -5.40 -16.10 -13.14
C ALA A 161 -5.45 -14.87 -14.07
N ASP A 162 -6.36 -14.89 -15.05
CA ASP A 162 -6.58 -13.80 -16.00
C ASP A 162 -7.78 -12.92 -15.58
N ASP A 163 -7.90 -12.70 -14.27
CA ASP A 163 -8.95 -11.91 -13.62
C ASP A 163 -8.59 -10.42 -13.52
N VAL A 164 -7.30 -10.11 -13.57
CA VAL A 164 -6.74 -8.75 -13.56
C VAL A 164 -5.52 -8.68 -14.50
N PRO A 165 -5.13 -7.49 -14.98
CA PRO A 165 -3.94 -7.34 -15.82
C PRO A 165 -2.67 -7.92 -15.20
N ASN A 166 -1.97 -8.79 -15.95
CA ASN A 166 -0.73 -9.45 -15.57
C ASN A 166 0.46 -8.76 -16.28
N HIS A 167 1.28 -8.01 -15.55
CA HIS A 167 2.41 -7.27 -16.10
C HIS A 167 3.74 -7.95 -15.78
N LYS A 168 4.52 -8.34 -16.79
CA LYS A 168 5.87 -8.94 -16.62
C LYS A 168 6.82 -8.05 -15.82
N ARG A 169 6.63 -6.73 -15.87
CA ARG A 169 7.33 -5.71 -15.08
C ARG A 169 6.29 -4.77 -14.46
N TYR A 170 6.69 -3.60 -13.96
CA TYR A 170 5.76 -2.56 -13.56
C TYR A 170 5.10 -1.92 -14.80
N ALA A 171 3.78 -1.75 -14.75
CA ALA A 171 3.03 -1.04 -15.78
C ALA A 171 3.33 0.45 -15.78
N PHE A 172 3.21 1.12 -16.92
CA PHE A 172 3.30 2.59 -16.97
C PHE A 172 2.23 3.25 -16.08
N SER A 173 1.01 2.72 -16.07
CA SER A 173 -0.09 3.18 -15.22
C SER A 173 0.23 3.13 -13.72
N PHE A 174 1.05 2.17 -13.28
CA PHE A 174 1.55 2.09 -11.91
C PHE A 174 2.38 3.33 -11.57
N PHE A 175 3.36 3.68 -12.40
CA PHE A 175 4.19 4.87 -12.18
C PHE A 175 3.42 6.18 -12.33
N ALA A 176 2.47 6.26 -13.26
CA ALA A 176 1.62 7.43 -13.44
C ALA A 176 0.79 7.72 -12.19
N LYS A 177 0.21 6.70 -11.55
CA LYS A 177 -0.52 6.85 -10.27
C LYS A 177 0.42 7.29 -9.13
N LEU A 178 1.63 6.73 -9.04
CA LEU A 178 2.62 7.17 -8.05
C LEU A 178 3.02 8.62 -8.26
N LEU A 179 3.31 9.02 -9.50
CA LEU A 179 3.68 10.40 -9.82
C LEU A 179 2.54 11.37 -9.48
N GLY A 180 1.30 11.07 -9.87
CA GLY A 180 0.13 11.87 -9.53
C GLY A 180 -0.04 12.05 -8.01
N ALA A 181 0.17 10.98 -7.24
CA ALA A 181 0.15 11.04 -5.79
C ALA A 181 1.27 11.94 -5.24
N TRP A 182 2.48 11.87 -5.80
CA TRP A 182 3.61 12.69 -5.36
C TRP A 182 3.41 14.17 -5.65
N ILE A 183 2.86 14.51 -6.83
CA ILE A 183 2.44 15.88 -7.16
C ILE A 183 1.41 16.37 -6.14
N ALA A 184 0.38 15.57 -5.84
CA ALA A 184 -0.65 15.91 -4.86
C ALA A 184 -0.12 16.06 -3.41
N MET A 185 1.08 15.55 -3.12
CA MET A 185 1.80 15.73 -1.86
C MET A 185 2.74 16.95 -1.86
N GLY A 186 2.77 17.74 -2.95
CA GLY A 186 3.75 18.83 -3.13
C GLY A 186 5.19 18.30 -3.12
N PHE A 187 5.43 17.13 -3.73
CA PHE A 187 6.73 16.45 -3.82
C PHE A 187 7.36 16.08 -2.46
N LYS A 188 6.56 16.04 -1.40
CA LYS A 188 7.03 15.65 -0.07
C LYS A 188 7.21 14.12 0.01
N THR A 189 8.19 13.70 0.81
CA THR A 189 8.48 12.28 1.08
C THR A 189 8.59 12.07 2.59
N PRO A 190 7.46 11.92 3.30
CA PRO A 190 7.46 11.66 4.74
C PRO A 190 8.24 10.38 5.08
N LYS A 191 8.87 10.36 6.25
CA LYS A 191 9.60 9.20 6.74
C LYS A 191 8.71 8.40 7.69
N VAL A 192 8.73 7.08 7.56
CA VAL A 192 8.17 6.19 8.57
C VAL A 192 9.28 5.91 9.59
N LEU A 193 9.03 6.25 10.85
CA LEU A 193 9.98 6.02 11.93
C LEU A 193 9.94 4.54 12.34
N VAL A 194 11.11 3.97 12.57
CA VAL A 194 11.29 2.60 13.08
C VAL A 194 12.38 2.61 14.15
N ASN A 195 12.30 1.70 15.10
CA ASN A 195 13.17 1.62 16.25
C ASN A 195 14.10 0.40 16.14
N GLY A 196 15.10 0.51 15.28
CA GLY A 196 16.11 -0.53 15.08
C GLY A 196 15.85 -1.48 13.91
N ALA A 197 16.74 -2.44 13.77
CA ALA A 197 16.75 -3.46 12.74
C ALA A 197 16.38 -4.83 13.30
N LEU A 198 15.55 -5.56 12.55
CA LEU A 198 15.18 -6.94 12.81
C LEU A 198 16.13 -7.87 12.02
N ASN A 199 16.75 -8.80 12.72
CA ASN A 199 17.56 -9.87 12.14
C ASN A 199 16.69 -11.12 11.95
N VAL A 200 16.56 -11.60 10.69
CA VAL A 200 15.77 -12.77 10.29
C VAL A 200 16.60 -13.72 9.44
#